data_5c810511f7cd6bae07010f3deb561b4d
#
_entry.id   5c810511f7cd6bae07010f3deb561b4d
#
_cell.length_a   1.000
_cell.length_b   1.000
_cell.length_c   1.000
_cell.angle_alpha   90.00
_cell.angle_beta   90.00
_cell.angle_gamma   90.00
#
_symmetry.space_group_name_H-M   'P 1'
#
loop_
_entity.id
_entity.type
_entity.pdbx_description
1 polymer ?
#
loop_
_entity_poly.entity_id
_entity_poly.type
_entity_poly.pdbx_seq_one_letter_code
_entity_poly.pdbx_strand_id
1 'polypeptide(L)'
;ALPILSETPGSNIVITNYDRLHRFDPEAFSGVVLDESSCIKHHDSKTLKLLLQAFEQTQFKLCATATPAPNDWTELGTHAQFLGVCTQAEMLAEYFTHDGGDTSVWRLKGHARELFWTWVSQWGAMVRKPSDLGFDDSAYLLPNLHMHEHTVKTEMPLNGMLFAAEAQTLSERRDARRMSVEDRVKDCASIVNSEASEPWVVWCDLNAEGDALTKAINGAVQIAGADSHEVKEQRLADFAAGKFRVLVSKPSICGFGLNWQHSARMAFVGVTDSFESYYQAVRRCWRFGQKRDVHIHVFASSAEGAVVANLKRKERDATAMAESLSAETRDAVMQSVTGTTRQTNTYNAAKSVVVPSFLKAAA
;
A
#
# COMPACT_ATOMS: atom_id res chain seq x y z
N ALA A 1 -11.91 6.43 5.61
CA ALA A 1 -11.87 5.46 6.71
C ALA A 1 -13.13 5.67 7.55
N LEU A 2 -13.91 4.62 7.74
CA LEU A 2 -15.08 4.62 8.61
C LEU A 2 -14.61 4.88 10.06
N PRO A 3 -15.28 5.74 10.83
CA PRO A 3 -14.97 5.93 12.22
C PRO A 3 -15.45 4.71 13.00
N ILE A 4 -14.59 3.73 13.17
CA ILE A 4 -14.90 2.61 14.06
C ILE A 4 -14.43 3.02 15.45
N LEU A 5 -15.35 3.59 16.22
CA LEU A 5 -15.28 3.58 17.66
C LEU A 5 -16.18 2.43 18.13
N SER A 6 -15.63 1.24 18.28
CA SER A 6 -16.33 0.21 19.02
C SER A 6 -15.66 0.06 20.38
N GLU A 7 -16.04 0.93 21.32
CA GLU A 7 -15.94 0.57 22.72
C GLU A 7 -17.06 -0.44 22.99
N THR A 8 -16.77 -1.70 22.81
CA THR A 8 -17.63 -2.75 23.37
C THR A 8 -17.40 -2.73 24.87
N PRO A 9 -18.40 -2.43 25.71
CA PRO A 9 -18.25 -2.44 27.14
C PRO A 9 -17.65 -3.77 27.60
N GLY A 10 -16.50 -3.74 28.29
CA GLY A 10 -15.76 -4.93 28.73
C GLY A 10 -14.75 -5.49 27.72
N SER A 11 -14.54 -4.85 26.57
CA SER A 11 -13.44 -5.20 25.64
C SER A 11 -12.14 -4.57 26.10
N ASN A 12 -11.06 -5.37 26.11
CA ASN A 12 -9.68 -4.89 26.35
C ASN A 12 -9.04 -4.31 25.06
N ILE A 13 -9.80 -4.21 23.97
CA ILE A 13 -9.31 -3.74 22.66
C ILE A 13 -10.08 -2.50 22.26
N VAL A 14 -9.35 -1.43 21.97
CA VAL A 14 -9.89 -0.17 21.42
C VAL A 14 -9.42 -0.02 19.98
N ILE A 15 -10.36 0.21 19.05
CA ILE A 15 -10.05 0.43 17.63
C ILE A 15 -10.28 1.89 17.31
N THR A 16 -9.28 2.55 16.73
CA THR A 16 -9.36 3.96 16.33
C THR A 16 -8.60 4.24 15.05
N ASN A 17 -8.85 5.41 14.46
CA ASN A 17 -8.08 5.89 13.31
C ASN A 17 -6.81 6.63 13.77
N TYR A 18 -5.78 6.67 12.94
CA TYR A 18 -4.52 7.38 13.22
C TYR A 18 -4.70 8.87 13.54
N ASP A 19 -5.62 9.56 12.87
CA ASP A 19 -5.93 10.98 13.06
C ASP A 19 -6.66 11.29 14.38
N ARG A 20 -7.20 10.26 15.04
CA ARG A 20 -7.92 10.38 16.33
C ARG A 20 -7.11 9.95 17.54
N LEU A 21 -5.85 9.60 17.37
CA LEU A 21 -4.98 9.15 18.47
C LEU A 21 -4.93 10.15 19.63
N HIS A 22 -5.01 11.44 19.34
CA HIS A 22 -5.03 12.52 20.34
C HIS A 22 -6.20 12.47 21.36
N ARG A 23 -7.19 11.59 21.13
CA ARG A 23 -8.33 11.40 22.03
C ARG A 23 -8.11 10.33 23.09
N PHE A 24 -7.02 9.62 23.03
CA PHE A 24 -6.70 8.52 23.91
C PHE A 24 -5.43 8.82 24.69
N ASP A 25 -5.34 8.29 25.90
CA ASP A 25 -4.12 8.26 26.67
C ASP A 25 -3.31 7.02 26.27
N PRO A 26 -2.15 7.15 25.59
CA PRO A 26 -1.36 6.01 25.16
C PRO A 26 -0.83 5.16 26.33
N GLU A 27 -0.62 5.76 27.50
CA GLU A 27 -0.10 5.06 28.71
C GLU A 27 -1.13 4.07 29.29
N ALA A 28 -2.42 4.23 28.94
CA ALA A 28 -3.45 3.30 29.35
C ALA A 28 -3.39 1.94 28.66
N PHE A 29 -2.54 1.80 27.61
CA PHE A 29 -2.47 0.59 26.78
C PHE A 29 -1.14 -0.13 26.94
N SER A 30 -1.19 -1.43 27.23
CA SER A 30 0.00 -2.29 27.27
C SER A 30 0.56 -2.61 25.89
N GLY A 31 -0.24 -2.48 24.83
CA GLY A 31 0.17 -2.79 23.47
C GLY A 31 -0.54 -1.96 22.42
N VAL A 32 0.10 -1.83 21.27
CA VAL A 32 -0.43 -1.13 20.09
C VAL A 32 -0.23 -1.96 18.83
N VAL A 33 -1.26 -2.03 18.00
CA VAL A 33 -1.23 -2.63 16.66
C VAL A 33 -1.49 -1.54 15.62
N LEU A 34 -0.55 -1.35 14.73
CA LEU A 34 -0.71 -0.49 13.56
C LEU A 34 -1.18 -1.33 12.39
N ASP A 35 -2.47 -1.27 12.08
CA ASP A 35 -3.03 -1.87 10.86
C ASP A 35 -2.76 -0.95 9.67
N GLU A 36 -2.44 -1.52 8.51
CA GLU A 36 -1.96 -0.78 7.32
C GLU A 36 -0.80 0.16 7.66
N SER A 37 0.21 -0.37 8.36
CA SER A 37 1.34 0.41 8.89
C SER A 37 2.24 1.04 7.82
N SER A 38 2.02 0.79 6.54
CA SER A 38 2.65 1.53 5.43
C SER A 38 2.45 3.06 5.52
N CYS A 39 1.49 3.54 6.31
CA CYS A 39 1.31 4.98 6.59
C CYS A 39 2.51 5.62 7.29
N ILE A 40 3.39 4.84 7.96
CA ILE A 40 4.60 5.34 8.62
C ILE A 40 5.88 5.22 7.77
N LYS A 41 5.79 4.83 6.51
CA LYS A 41 6.94 4.62 5.60
C LYS A 41 7.87 5.82 5.43
N HIS A 42 7.37 7.04 5.59
CA HIS A 42 8.17 8.27 5.48
C HIS A 42 8.67 8.72 6.84
N HIS A 43 9.99 8.82 6.98
CA HIS A 43 10.69 9.14 8.23
C HIS A 43 10.36 10.53 8.80
N ASP A 44 10.00 11.47 7.97
CA ASP A 44 9.66 12.85 8.36
C ASP A 44 8.15 13.07 8.52
N SER A 45 7.34 12.01 8.33
CA SER A 45 5.88 12.12 8.44
C SER A 45 5.44 12.51 9.86
N LYS A 46 4.44 13.38 9.93
CA LYS A 46 3.84 13.79 11.21
C LYS A 46 3.25 12.61 11.97
N THR A 47 2.68 11.64 11.24
CA THR A 47 2.09 10.43 11.81
C THR A 47 3.15 9.59 12.52
N LEU A 48 4.29 9.34 11.87
CA LEU A 48 5.38 8.58 12.49
C LEU A 48 5.88 9.26 13.76
N LYS A 49 6.14 10.57 13.71
CA LYS A 49 6.61 11.34 14.87
C LYS A 49 5.65 11.27 16.05
N LEU A 50 4.35 11.42 15.77
CA LEU A 50 3.30 11.30 16.78
C LEU A 50 3.26 9.91 17.40
N LEU A 51 3.32 8.85 16.59
CA LEU A 51 3.29 7.46 17.05
C LEU A 51 4.53 7.08 17.85
N LEU A 52 5.72 7.51 17.42
CA LEU A 52 6.96 7.31 18.17
C LEU A 52 6.89 7.93 19.55
N GLN A 53 6.40 9.17 19.65
CA GLN A 53 6.26 9.86 20.93
C GLN A 53 5.18 9.21 21.81
N ALA A 54 4.01 8.93 21.22
CA ALA A 54 2.87 8.41 21.99
C ALA A 54 3.12 7.00 22.57
N PHE A 55 3.82 6.16 21.84
CA PHE A 55 4.02 4.76 22.21
C PHE A 55 5.49 4.42 22.52
N GLU A 56 6.29 5.40 22.91
CA GLU A 56 7.70 5.18 23.26
C GLU A 56 7.86 4.09 24.29
N GLN A 57 7.09 4.16 25.39
CA GLN A 57 7.15 3.27 26.53
C GLN A 57 6.24 2.04 26.42
N THR A 58 5.47 1.92 25.35
CA THR A 58 4.54 0.79 25.17
C THR A 58 5.30 -0.51 24.97
N GLN A 59 4.98 -1.52 25.80
CA GLN A 59 5.70 -2.79 25.85
C GLN A 59 5.52 -3.64 24.60
N PHE A 60 4.30 -3.74 24.08
CA PHE A 60 3.97 -4.59 22.93
C PHE A 60 3.61 -3.73 21.73
N LYS A 61 4.38 -3.87 20.65
CA LYS A 61 4.17 -3.13 19.39
C LYS A 61 4.11 -4.11 18.23
N LEU A 62 3.12 -3.93 17.35
CA LEU A 62 2.98 -4.70 16.13
C LEU A 62 2.67 -3.78 14.95
N CYS A 63 3.37 -3.97 13.85
CA CYS A 63 3.07 -3.36 12.57
C CYS A 63 2.52 -4.43 11.62
N ALA A 64 1.32 -4.23 11.06
CA ALA A 64 0.71 -5.12 10.11
C ALA A 64 0.46 -4.39 8.78
N THR A 65 0.99 -4.91 7.69
CA THR A 65 0.77 -4.34 6.35
C THR A 65 1.12 -5.38 5.27
N ALA A 66 0.44 -5.31 4.15
CA ALA A 66 0.77 -6.09 2.96
C ALA A 66 1.92 -5.46 2.14
N THR A 67 2.22 -4.18 2.37
CA THR A 67 3.22 -3.39 1.61
C THR A 67 4.12 -2.61 2.57
N PRO A 68 5.03 -3.28 3.30
CA PRO A 68 5.83 -2.65 4.34
C PRO A 68 6.81 -1.59 3.79
N ALA A 69 7.28 -1.78 2.56
CA ALA A 69 8.20 -0.87 1.87
C ALA A 69 7.79 -0.73 0.39
N PRO A 70 6.69 0.00 0.10
CA PRO A 70 6.10 0.01 -1.24
C PRO A 70 6.93 0.77 -2.29
N ASN A 71 7.87 1.59 -1.90
CA ASN A 71 8.71 2.36 -2.83
C ASN A 71 10.18 1.96 -2.79
N ASP A 72 10.71 1.73 -1.59
CA ASP A 72 12.14 1.44 -1.38
C ASP A 72 12.35 0.69 -0.06
N TRP A 73 13.36 -0.19 0.01
CA TRP A 73 13.66 -0.98 1.21
C TRP A 73 14.11 -0.15 2.42
N THR A 74 14.55 1.08 2.20
CA THR A 74 14.87 2.02 3.28
C THR A 74 13.65 2.38 4.14
N GLU A 75 12.43 2.21 3.60
CA GLU A 75 11.17 2.42 4.33
C GLU A 75 10.97 1.42 5.47
N LEU A 76 11.65 0.24 5.46
CA LEU A 76 11.64 -0.71 6.57
C LEU A 76 12.28 -0.13 7.84
N GLY A 77 13.17 0.85 7.71
CA GLY A 77 13.81 1.50 8.84
C GLY A 77 12.83 2.23 9.76
N THR A 78 11.75 2.79 9.22
CA THR A 78 10.72 3.45 10.04
C THR A 78 9.91 2.45 10.86
N HIS A 79 9.65 1.25 10.31
CA HIS A 79 9.03 0.16 11.04
C HIS A 79 9.95 -0.37 12.15
N ALA A 80 11.24 -0.59 11.84
CA ALA A 80 12.24 -1.00 12.82
C ALA A 80 12.34 0.03 13.97
N GLN A 81 12.32 1.32 13.65
CA GLN A 81 12.36 2.39 14.63
C GLN A 81 11.11 2.41 15.52
N PHE A 82 9.92 2.28 14.94
CA PHE A 82 8.69 2.23 15.73
C PHE A 82 8.64 1.02 16.66
N LEU A 83 9.10 -0.13 16.18
CA LEU A 83 9.17 -1.37 16.96
C LEU A 83 10.29 -1.35 18.03
N GLY A 84 11.16 -0.34 18.03
CA GLY A 84 12.28 -0.23 18.97
C GLY A 84 13.45 -1.16 18.66
N VAL A 85 13.60 -1.61 17.41
CA VAL A 85 14.70 -2.48 16.96
C VAL A 85 15.98 -1.67 16.78
N CYS A 86 15.92 -0.63 15.95
CA CYS A 86 17.00 0.35 15.72
C CYS A 86 16.41 1.62 15.10
N THR A 87 17.17 2.69 15.07
CA THR A 87 16.80 3.89 14.31
C THR A 87 16.97 3.66 12.82
N GLN A 88 16.21 4.39 12.00
CA GLN A 88 16.39 4.35 10.54
C GLN A 88 17.83 4.72 10.13
N ALA A 89 18.45 5.69 10.81
CA ALA A 89 19.81 6.10 10.53
C ALA A 89 20.84 4.98 10.78
N GLU A 90 20.68 4.21 11.85
CA GLU A 90 21.52 3.04 12.15
C GLU A 90 21.36 1.97 11.08
N MET A 91 20.14 1.64 10.67
CA MET A 91 19.89 0.68 9.58
C MET A 91 20.54 1.14 8.27
N LEU A 92 20.41 2.41 7.91
CA LEU A 92 20.99 2.96 6.69
C LEU A 92 22.53 2.89 6.74
N ALA A 93 23.14 3.27 7.84
CA ALA A 93 24.60 3.21 8.02
C ALA A 93 25.15 1.79 7.90
N GLU A 94 24.45 0.82 8.46
CA GLU A 94 24.87 -0.58 8.47
C GLU A 94 24.73 -1.22 7.09
N TYR A 95 23.56 -1.14 6.47
CA TYR A 95 23.23 -1.95 5.30
C TYR A 95 23.25 -1.20 3.97
N PHE A 96 23.16 0.13 3.98
CA PHE A 96 23.02 0.91 2.76
C PHE A 96 24.22 1.80 2.49
N THR A 97 24.35 2.24 1.25
CA THR A 97 25.33 3.25 0.81
C THR A 97 24.64 4.24 -0.11
N HIS A 98 25.18 5.45 -0.20
CA HIS A 98 24.72 6.41 -1.19
C HIS A 98 25.06 5.98 -2.60
N ASP A 99 24.22 6.27 -3.56
CA ASP A 99 24.55 6.12 -4.97
C ASP A 99 25.61 7.17 -5.35
N GLY A 100 26.64 6.74 -6.07
CA GLY A 100 27.85 7.54 -6.28
C GLY A 100 27.68 8.89 -7.02
N GLY A 101 26.47 9.25 -7.43
CA GLY A 101 26.12 10.52 -8.06
C GLY A 101 25.06 11.34 -7.31
N ASP A 102 24.30 10.76 -6.39
CA ASP A 102 23.23 11.41 -5.65
C ASP A 102 23.19 10.93 -4.20
N THR A 103 23.51 11.81 -3.26
CA THR A 103 23.51 11.51 -1.83
C THR A 103 22.09 11.36 -1.24
N SER A 104 21.05 11.69 -1.99
CA SER A 104 19.66 11.49 -1.57
C SER A 104 19.16 10.05 -1.87
N VAL A 105 19.85 9.32 -2.75
CA VAL A 105 19.49 7.97 -3.16
C VAL A 105 20.33 6.95 -2.39
N TRP A 106 19.62 6.09 -1.66
CA TRP A 106 20.23 4.99 -0.92
C TRP A 106 20.14 3.68 -1.71
N ARG A 107 21.22 2.91 -1.68
CA ARG A 107 21.29 1.58 -2.30
C ARG A 107 21.76 0.56 -1.29
N LEU A 108 21.10 -0.59 -1.21
CA LEU A 108 21.54 -1.70 -0.38
C LEU A 108 22.92 -2.18 -0.87
N LYS A 109 23.90 -2.28 0.05
CA LYS A 109 25.24 -2.79 -0.25
C LYS A 109 25.14 -4.23 -0.74
N GLY A 110 25.76 -4.56 -1.88
CA GLY A 110 25.65 -5.88 -2.49
C GLY A 110 26.04 -7.03 -1.56
N HIS A 111 27.11 -6.86 -0.80
CA HIS A 111 27.59 -7.85 0.19
C HIS A 111 26.74 -7.90 1.47
N ALA A 112 25.90 -6.91 1.72
CA ALA A 112 25.03 -6.85 2.92
C ALA A 112 23.62 -7.40 2.67
N ARG A 113 23.27 -7.79 1.44
CA ARG A 113 21.90 -8.19 1.09
C ARG A 113 21.38 -9.36 1.95
N GLU A 114 22.14 -10.42 2.06
CA GLU A 114 21.78 -11.59 2.86
C GLU A 114 21.71 -11.25 4.35
N LEU A 115 22.69 -10.51 4.86
CA LEU A 115 22.73 -10.05 6.24
C LEU A 115 21.54 -9.13 6.58
N PHE A 116 21.14 -8.27 5.64
CA PHE A 116 19.98 -7.40 5.80
C PHE A 116 18.69 -8.20 5.96
N TRP A 117 18.43 -9.20 5.09
CA TRP A 117 17.23 -10.02 5.20
C TRP A 117 17.26 -10.92 6.42
N THR A 118 18.40 -11.47 6.79
CA THR A 118 18.58 -12.21 8.05
C THR A 118 18.25 -11.32 9.25
N TRP A 119 18.70 -10.07 9.23
CA TRP A 119 18.35 -9.10 10.28
C TRP A 119 16.86 -8.78 10.30
N VAL A 120 16.24 -8.53 9.15
CA VAL A 120 14.78 -8.28 9.06
C VAL A 120 14.00 -9.48 9.61
N SER A 121 14.43 -10.71 9.33
CA SER A 121 13.75 -11.94 9.79
C SER A 121 13.73 -12.10 11.33
N GLN A 122 14.55 -11.35 12.06
CA GLN A 122 14.57 -11.42 13.53
C GLN A 122 13.39 -10.69 14.18
N TRP A 123 12.82 -9.69 13.49
CA TRP A 123 11.75 -8.85 14.00
C TRP A 123 10.54 -8.73 13.06
N GLY A 124 10.67 -9.14 11.82
CA GLY A 124 9.62 -9.14 10.80
C GLY A 124 9.35 -10.52 10.26
N ALA A 125 8.14 -10.74 9.75
CA ALA A 125 7.73 -11.97 9.08
C ALA A 125 6.89 -11.65 7.86
N MET A 126 7.05 -12.44 6.79
CA MET A 126 6.26 -12.33 5.57
C MET A 126 5.68 -13.69 5.22
N VAL A 127 4.37 -13.76 5.09
CA VAL A 127 3.64 -14.94 4.61
C VAL A 127 2.76 -14.50 3.45
N ARG A 128 3.00 -15.04 2.26
CA ARG A 128 2.24 -14.71 1.05
C ARG A 128 1.12 -15.72 0.80
N LYS A 129 1.39 -16.98 1.12
CA LYS A 129 0.51 -18.11 0.89
C LYS A 129 0.81 -19.24 1.88
N PRO A 130 -0.13 -20.17 2.09
CA PRO A 130 0.05 -21.27 3.05
C PRO A 130 1.28 -22.13 2.83
N SER A 131 1.71 -22.34 1.58
CA SER A 131 2.90 -23.14 1.30
C SER A 131 4.21 -22.48 1.73
N ASP A 132 4.23 -21.18 1.98
CA ASP A 132 5.37 -20.52 2.62
C ASP A 132 5.59 -21.10 4.03
N LEU A 133 4.53 -21.64 4.65
CA LEU A 133 4.54 -22.32 5.96
C LEU A 133 4.38 -23.85 5.85
N GLY A 134 4.51 -24.43 4.67
CA GLY A 134 4.41 -25.88 4.47
C GLY A 134 2.98 -26.43 4.42
N PHE A 135 1.95 -25.56 4.35
CA PHE A 135 0.56 -25.98 4.22
C PHE A 135 0.10 -25.99 2.76
N ASP A 136 -1.06 -26.61 2.49
CA ASP A 136 -1.65 -26.68 1.16
C ASP A 136 -2.22 -25.33 0.71
N ASP A 137 -1.89 -24.91 -0.52
CA ASP A 137 -2.34 -23.66 -1.13
C ASP A 137 -3.72 -23.74 -1.79
N SER A 138 -4.29 -24.94 -2.00
CA SER A 138 -5.44 -25.17 -2.90
C SER A 138 -6.64 -24.26 -2.62
N ALA A 139 -6.93 -23.97 -1.34
CA ALA A 139 -8.03 -23.11 -0.94
C ALA A 139 -7.72 -21.59 -1.10
N TYR A 140 -6.47 -21.24 -1.38
CA TYR A 140 -5.97 -19.86 -1.37
C TYR A 140 -5.41 -19.42 -2.72
N LEU A 141 -5.49 -20.27 -3.74
CA LEU A 141 -5.06 -19.92 -5.09
C LEU A 141 -5.92 -18.78 -5.62
N LEU A 142 -5.23 -17.74 -6.08
CA LEU A 142 -5.90 -16.65 -6.78
C LEU A 142 -6.02 -16.97 -8.26
N PRO A 143 -7.13 -16.57 -8.91
CA PRO A 143 -7.26 -16.68 -10.37
C PRO A 143 -6.25 -15.78 -11.08
N ASN A 144 -6.15 -15.94 -12.40
CA ASN A 144 -5.24 -15.12 -13.18
C ASN A 144 -5.63 -13.64 -13.11
N LEU A 145 -4.60 -12.77 -13.16
CA LEU A 145 -4.74 -11.33 -13.24
C LEU A 145 -4.27 -10.87 -14.62
N HIS A 146 -5.18 -10.28 -15.39
CA HIS A 146 -4.90 -9.79 -16.75
C HIS A 146 -4.92 -8.27 -16.75
N MET A 147 -3.82 -7.66 -17.19
CA MET A 147 -3.73 -6.21 -17.34
C MET A 147 -3.85 -5.83 -18.82
N HIS A 148 -4.79 -4.94 -19.12
CA HIS A 148 -5.06 -4.38 -20.43
C HIS A 148 -4.71 -2.89 -20.42
N GLU A 149 -3.74 -2.49 -21.24
CA GLU A 149 -3.30 -1.10 -21.33
C GLU A 149 -3.99 -0.41 -22.51
N HIS A 150 -4.60 0.72 -22.25
CA HIS A 150 -5.25 1.57 -23.25
C HIS A 150 -4.57 2.93 -23.27
N THR A 151 -3.85 3.20 -24.36
CA THR A 151 -3.14 4.47 -24.51
C THR A 151 -3.95 5.41 -25.37
N VAL A 152 -4.41 6.50 -24.78
CA VAL A 152 -5.11 7.57 -25.49
C VAL A 152 -4.08 8.56 -26.03
N LYS A 153 -4.14 8.84 -27.31
CA LYS A 153 -3.27 9.82 -27.94
C LYS A 153 -3.71 11.22 -27.56
N THR A 154 -2.82 11.99 -26.98
CA THR A 154 -3.02 13.41 -26.69
C THR A 154 -2.19 14.21 -27.67
N GLU A 155 -2.86 14.93 -28.57
CA GLU A 155 -2.19 15.78 -29.59
C GLU A 155 -1.86 17.19 -29.06
N MET A 156 -2.34 17.54 -27.86
CA MET A 156 -2.11 18.86 -27.28
C MET A 156 -0.74 18.94 -26.62
N PRO A 157 0.06 19.98 -26.90
CA PRO A 157 1.31 20.20 -26.20
C PRO A 157 1.03 20.53 -24.72
N LEU A 158 1.87 20.01 -23.81
CA LEU A 158 1.88 20.42 -22.41
C LEU A 158 2.19 21.92 -22.30
N ASN A 159 1.64 22.56 -21.26
CA ASN A 159 1.79 24.00 -21.06
C ASN A 159 3.26 24.45 -21.19
N GLY A 160 3.52 25.37 -22.13
CA GLY A 160 4.85 25.90 -22.41
C GLY A 160 5.70 25.12 -23.43
N MET A 161 5.20 24.02 -23.98
CA MET A 161 5.87 23.25 -25.03
C MET A 161 5.26 23.57 -26.41
N LEU A 162 6.11 23.54 -27.46
CA LEU A 162 5.67 23.74 -28.85
C LEU A 162 5.16 22.45 -29.49
N PHE A 163 5.49 21.28 -28.90
CA PHE A 163 5.13 19.96 -29.40
C PHE A 163 4.66 19.08 -28.25
N ALA A 164 3.84 18.08 -28.55
CA ALA A 164 3.46 17.04 -27.61
C ALA A 164 4.71 16.25 -27.16
N ALA A 165 5.00 16.27 -25.86
CA ALA A 165 6.13 15.56 -25.24
C ALA A 165 5.65 14.77 -24.03
N GLU A 166 6.40 13.73 -23.67
CA GLU A 166 6.12 12.98 -22.44
C GLU A 166 6.40 13.82 -21.19
N ALA A 167 5.49 13.77 -20.23
CA ALA A 167 5.61 14.47 -18.97
C ALA A 167 6.77 13.89 -18.12
N GLN A 168 7.70 14.74 -17.75
CA GLN A 168 8.87 14.36 -16.96
C GLN A 168 8.62 14.55 -15.46
N THR A 169 7.85 15.57 -15.09
CA THR A 169 7.57 15.92 -13.70
C THR A 169 6.18 15.47 -13.26
N LEU A 170 5.96 15.35 -11.94
CA LEU A 170 4.64 15.06 -11.37
C LEU A 170 3.58 16.11 -11.72
N SER A 171 3.99 17.40 -11.84
CA SER A 171 3.08 18.46 -12.25
C SER A 171 2.64 18.30 -13.70
N GLU A 172 3.58 18.08 -14.61
CA GLU A 172 3.28 17.84 -16.03
C GLU A 172 2.39 16.60 -16.23
N ARG A 173 2.60 15.53 -15.47
CA ARG A 173 1.74 14.35 -15.52
C ARG A 173 0.31 14.66 -15.07
N ARG A 174 0.14 15.51 -14.06
CA ARG A 174 -1.19 15.96 -13.62
C ARG A 174 -1.88 16.80 -14.69
N ASP A 175 -1.14 17.66 -15.37
CA ASP A 175 -1.69 18.49 -16.44
C ASP A 175 -2.05 17.63 -17.68
N ALA A 176 -1.18 16.71 -18.10
CA ALA A 176 -1.47 15.71 -19.13
C ALA A 176 -2.74 14.91 -18.80
N ARG A 177 -2.88 14.50 -17.54
CA ARG A 177 -4.07 13.79 -17.06
C ARG A 177 -5.34 14.63 -17.13
N ARG A 178 -5.27 15.92 -16.78
CA ARG A 178 -6.42 16.84 -16.91
C ARG A 178 -6.85 17.05 -18.35
N MET A 179 -5.87 17.18 -19.26
CA MET A 179 -6.13 17.44 -20.67
C MET A 179 -6.75 16.23 -21.39
N SER A 180 -6.47 15.00 -20.93
CA SER A 180 -6.93 13.75 -21.55
C SER A 180 -8.19 13.14 -20.92
N VAL A 181 -8.88 13.85 -20.01
CA VAL A 181 -10.04 13.30 -19.27
C VAL A 181 -11.11 12.79 -20.19
N GLU A 182 -11.53 13.60 -21.18
CA GLU A 182 -12.65 13.27 -22.08
C GLU A 182 -12.38 12.00 -22.87
N ASP A 183 -11.19 11.88 -23.46
CA ASP A 183 -10.82 10.75 -24.30
C ASP A 183 -10.70 9.46 -23.47
N ARG A 184 -10.03 9.53 -22.29
CA ARG A 184 -9.91 8.38 -21.39
C ARG A 184 -11.25 7.92 -20.86
N VAL A 185 -12.14 8.84 -20.52
CA VAL A 185 -13.51 8.54 -20.06
C VAL A 185 -14.32 7.89 -21.19
N LYS A 186 -14.23 8.41 -22.41
CA LYS A 186 -14.92 7.87 -23.58
C LYS A 186 -14.52 6.42 -23.86
N ASP A 187 -13.22 6.14 -23.88
CA ASP A 187 -12.70 4.80 -24.14
C ASP A 187 -13.10 3.83 -23.01
N CYS A 188 -12.96 4.26 -21.75
CA CYS A 188 -13.40 3.47 -20.62
C CYS A 188 -14.91 3.18 -20.65
N ALA A 189 -15.73 4.19 -20.87
CA ALA A 189 -17.19 4.03 -20.94
C ALA A 189 -17.62 3.11 -22.09
N SER A 190 -16.95 3.15 -23.22
CA SER A 190 -17.20 2.24 -24.35
C SER A 190 -17.02 0.78 -23.93
N ILE A 191 -15.91 0.45 -23.27
CA ILE A 191 -15.63 -0.92 -22.82
C ILE A 191 -16.61 -1.35 -21.72
N VAL A 192 -16.81 -0.52 -20.68
CA VAL A 192 -17.70 -0.86 -19.55
C VAL A 192 -19.15 -1.02 -20.00
N ASN A 193 -19.62 -0.21 -20.96
CA ASN A 193 -20.99 -0.30 -21.48
C ASN A 193 -21.16 -1.51 -22.41
N SER A 194 -20.11 -1.98 -23.09
CA SER A 194 -20.18 -3.18 -23.95
C SER A 194 -20.36 -4.47 -23.14
N GLU A 195 -19.94 -4.50 -21.87
CA GLU A 195 -20.11 -5.64 -20.97
C GLU A 195 -21.26 -5.40 -19.99
N ALA A 196 -22.49 -5.26 -20.50
CA ALA A 196 -23.66 -4.82 -19.75
C ALA A 196 -24.08 -5.71 -18.57
N SER A 197 -23.64 -6.97 -18.51
CA SER A 197 -23.94 -7.93 -17.44
C SER A 197 -22.87 -8.00 -16.36
N GLU A 198 -21.66 -7.46 -16.62
CA GLU A 198 -20.53 -7.60 -15.71
C GLU A 198 -20.50 -6.46 -14.66
N PRO A 199 -20.31 -6.79 -13.37
CA PRO A 199 -20.02 -5.79 -12.35
C PRO A 199 -18.64 -5.18 -12.57
N TRP A 200 -18.54 -3.85 -12.49
CA TRP A 200 -17.30 -3.11 -12.66
C TRP A 200 -16.97 -2.22 -11.48
N VAL A 201 -15.69 -2.15 -11.14
CA VAL A 201 -15.13 -1.11 -10.27
C VAL A 201 -14.28 -0.18 -11.12
N VAL A 202 -14.66 1.08 -11.19
CA VAL A 202 -13.98 2.10 -12.00
C VAL A 202 -13.30 3.10 -11.06
N TRP A 203 -11.99 3.12 -11.09
CA TRP A 203 -11.15 3.98 -10.27
C TRP A 203 -10.78 5.25 -11.02
N CYS A 204 -10.94 6.39 -10.37
CA CYS A 204 -10.53 7.70 -10.87
C CYS A 204 -9.58 8.38 -9.86
N ASP A 205 -8.83 9.38 -10.32
CA ASP A 205 -7.97 10.22 -9.48
C ASP A 205 -8.54 11.62 -9.31
N LEU A 206 -9.03 12.23 -10.39
CA LEU A 206 -9.63 13.55 -10.39
C LEU A 206 -11.14 13.49 -10.14
N ASN A 207 -11.71 14.52 -9.49
CA ASN A 207 -13.17 14.63 -9.34
C ASN A 207 -13.86 14.71 -10.71
N ALA A 208 -13.29 15.49 -11.63
CA ALA A 208 -13.81 15.61 -13.00
C ALA A 208 -13.89 14.26 -13.75
N GLU A 209 -12.94 13.36 -13.51
CA GLU A 209 -13.00 11.99 -14.06
C GLU A 209 -14.18 11.23 -13.47
N GLY A 210 -14.36 11.27 -12.13
CA GLY A 210 -15.46 10.58 -11.48
C GLY A 210 -16.83 11.06 -11.96
N ASP A 211 -17.00 12.37 -12.08
CA ASP A 211 -18.24 12.97 -12.55
C ASP A 211 -18.53 12.62 -14.04
N ALA A 212 -17.52 12.69 -14.88
CA ALA A 212 -17.63 12.36 -16.31
C ALA A 212 -17.91 10.85 -16.52
N LEU A 213 -17.21 9.96 -15.79
CA LEU A 213 -17.43 8.52 -15.82
C LEU A 213 -18.85 8.14 -15.40
N THR A 214 -19.33 8.73 -14.31
CA THR A 214 -20.67 8.47 -13.80
C THR A 214 -21.76 8.88 -14.80
N LYS A 215 -21.51 9.95 -15.55
CA LYS A 215 -22.41 10.41 -16.61
C LYS A 215 -22.33 9.55 -17.88
N ALA A 216 -21.14 9.06 -18.24
CA ALA A 216 -20.91 8.33 -19.49
C ALA A 216 -21.22 6.82 -19.39
N ILE A 217 -21.17 6.25 -18.18
CA ILE A 217 -21.39 4.82 -17.98
C ILE A 217 -22.83 4.57 -17.50
N ASN A 218 -23.53 3.70 -18.20
CA ASN A 218 -24.92 3.37 -17.90
C ASN A 218 -25.07 2.71 -16.52
N GLY A 219 -25.89 3.32 -15.65
CA GLY A 219 -26.18 2.80 -14.32
C GLY A 219 -24.99 2.87 -13.34
N ALA A 220 -24.00 3.71 -13.62
CA ALA A 220 -22.90 3.93 -12.70
C ALA A 220 -23.33 4.74 -11.47
N VAL A 221 -22.82 4.35 -10.31
CA VAL A 221 -22.99 5.06 -9.04
C VAL A 221 -21.64 5.50 -8.53
N GLN A 222 -21.51 6.80 -8.28
CA GLN A 222 -20.27 7.37 -7.75
C GLN A 222 -20.29 7.40 -6.21
N ILE A 223 -19.13 7.14 -5.61
CA ILE A 223 -18.85 7.46 -4.21
C ILE A 223 -17.75 8.52 -4.19
N ALA A 224 -18.13 9.74 -3.84
CA ALA A 224 -17.26 10.91 -3.83
C ALA A 224 -16.76 11.26 -2.42
N GLY A 225 -15.67 12.04 -2.34
CA GLY A 225 -15.14 12.50 -1.05
C GLY A 225 -16.12 13.36 -0.27
N ALA A 226 -16.95 14.15 -0.98
CA ALA A 226 -17.94 15.06 -0.40
C ALA A 226 -19.22 14.37 0.11
N ASP A 227 -19.46 13.09 -0.25
CA ASP A 227 -20.61 12.35 0.27
C ASP A 227 -20.53 12.19 1.80
N SER A 228 -21.65 12.17 2.49
CA SER A 228 -21.70 11.88 3.92
C SER A 228 -21.27 10.44 4.22
N HIS A 229 -20.93 10.14 5.47
CA HIS A 229 -20.53 8.78 5.86
C HIS A 229 -21.64 7.77 5.60
N GLU A 230 -22.89 8.13 5.92
CA GLU A 230 -24.06 7.28 5.75
C GLU A 230 -24.31 6.94 4.28
N VAL A 231 -24.15 7.93 3.38
CA VAL A 231 -24.29 7.73 1.94
C VAL A 231 -23.19 6.82 1.41
N LYS A 232 -21.93 7.00 1.87
CA LYS A 232 -20.82 6.13 1.50
C LYS A 232 -21.07 4.69 1.95
N GLU A 233 -21.43 4.49 3.21
CA GLU A 233 -21.72 3.16 3.76
C GLU A 233 -22.84 2.47 3.01
N GLN A 234 -23.95 3.18 2.76
CA GLN A 234 -25.08 2.64 2.03
C GLN A 234 -24.71 2.22 0.62
N ARG A 235 -24.01 3.07 -0.14
CA ARG A 235 -23.60 2.75 -1.52
C ARG A 235 -22.59 1.62 -1.57
N LEU A 236 -21.67 1.52 -0.60
CA LEU A 236 -20.72 0.42 -0.50
C LEU A 236 -21.43 -0.91 -0.22
N ALA A 237 -22.39 -0.92 0.70
CA ALA A 237 -23.22 -2.09 1.00
C ALA A 237 -24.09 -2.50 -0.22
N ASP A 238 -24.66 -1.52 -0.90
CA ASP A 238 -25.49 -1.74 -2.08
C ASP A 238 -24.69 -2.33 -3.25
N PHE A 239 -23.46 -1.86 -3.47
CA PHE A 239 -22.58 -2.45 -4.47
C PHE A 239 -22.18 -3.88 -4.09
N ALA A 240 -21.78 -4.12 -2.83
CA ALA A 240 -21.45 -5.46 -2.35
C ALA A 240 -22.63 -6.45 -2.46
N ALA A 241 -23.86 -5.96 -2.32
CA ALA A 241 -25.09 -6.72 -2.51
C ALA A 241 -25.53 -6.84 -3.98
N GLY A 242 -24.78 -6.26 -4.94
CA GLY A 242 -25.09 -6.31 -6.37
C GLY A 242 -26.30 -5.48 -6.80
N LYS A 243 -26.71 -4.47 -6.01
CA LYS A 243 -27.88 -3.62 -6.34
C LYS A 243 -27.63 -2.67 -7.51
N PHE A 244 -26.39 -2.39 -7.83
CA PHE A 244 -25.99 -1.69 -9.04
C PHE A 244 -24.70 -2.27 -9.60
N ARG A 245 -24.51 -2.12 -10.91
CA ARG A 245 -23.48 -2.81 -11.68
C ARG A 245 -22.13 -2.13 -11.61
N VAL A 246 -22.06 -0.82 -11.65
CA VAL A 246 -20.80 -0.07 -11.80
C VAL A 246 -20.62 0.90 -10.64
N LEU A 247 -19.53 0.70 -9.93
CA LEU A 247 -19.06 1.60 -8.88
C LEU A 247 -17.94 2.49 -9.42
N VAL A 248 -18.10 3.81 -9.31
CA VAL A 248 -17.07 4.81 -9.62
C VAL A 248 -16.56 5.44 -8.33
N SER A 249 -15.27 5.38 -8.04
CA SER A 249 -14.69 6.03 -6.87
C SER A 249 -13.18 6.24 -7.00
N LYS A 250 -12.58 6.85 -5.98
CA LYS A 250 -11.13 6.98 -5.85
C LYS A 250 -10.56 5.88 -4.95
N PRO A 251 -9.37 5.36 -5.24
CA PRO A 251 -8.69 4.41 -4.34
C PRO A 251 -8.55 4.94 -2.91
N SER A 252 -8.31 6.24 -2.74
CA SER A 252 -8.21 6.90 -1.43
C SER A 252 -9.52 6.89 -0.62
N ILE A 253 -10.68 6.72 -1.26
CA ILE A 253 -11.99 6.69 -0.61
C ILE A 253 -12.42 5.26 -0.31
N CYS A 254 -12.33 4.36 -1.31
CA CYS A 254 -12.87 3.01 -1.25
C CYS A 254 -11.79 1.92 -1.41
N GLY A 255 -10.52 2.28 -1.49
CA GLY A 255 -9.42 1.36 -1.68
C GLY A 255 -9.06 0.52 -0.44
N PHE A 256 -9.68 0.70 0.71
CA PHE A 256 -9.33 0.04 1.98
C PHE A 256 -10.52 -0.71 2.59
N GLY A 257 -10.25 -1.87 3.18
CA GLY A 257 -11.18 -2.59 4.07
C GLY A 257 -12.39 -3.29 3.43
N LEU A 258 -12.57 -3.27 2.11
CA LEU A 258 -13.77 -3.78 1.44
C LEU A 258 -13.51 -5.03 0.59
N ASN A 259 -14.54 -5.84 0.38
CA ASN A 259 -14.49 -7.11 -0.35
C ASN A 259 -15.48 -7.12 -1.50
N TRP A 260 -14.97 -7.20 -2.74
CA TRP A 260 -15.81 -7.18 -3.94
C TRP A 260 -15.47 -8.32 -4.91
N GLN A 261 -15.39 -9.56 -4.40
CA GLN A 261 -15.11 -10.75 -5.21
C GLN A 261 -16.22 -11.05 -6.25
N HIS A 262 -17.40 -10.44 -6.12
CA HIS A 262 -18.45 -10.52 -7.12
C HIS A 262 -18.09 -9.79 -8.42
N SER A 263 -17.19 -8.81 -8.37
CA SER A 263 -16.61 -8.13 -9.53
C SER A 263 -15.29 -8.76 -9.93
N ALA A 264 -15.13 -9.04 -11.22
CA ALA A 264 -13.88 -9.49 -11.84
C ALA A 264 -13.37 -8.49 -12.89
N ARG A 265 -13.97 -7.31 -12.95
CA ARG A 265 -13.64 -6.23 -13.90
C ARG A 265 -13.27 -4.95 -13.16
N MET A 266 -12.14 -4.38 -13.50
CA MET A 266 -11.69 -3.10 -12.97
C MET A 266 -11.17 -2.19 -14.08
N ALA A 267 -11.42 -0.90 -13.94
CA ALA A 267 -10.83 0.12 -14.78
C ALA A 267 -10.13 1.17 -13.91
N PHE A 268 -8.97 1.62 -14.34
CA PHE A 268 -8.25 2.75 -13.78
C PHE A 268 -8.19 3.86 -14.82
N VAL A 269 -8.95 4.92 -14.59
CA VAL A 269 -8.99 6.11 -15.43
C VAL A 269 -8.28 7.23 -14.69
N GLY A 270 -7.00 7.39 -14.94
CA GLY A 270 -6.13 8.22 -14.13
C GLY A 270 -5.44 7.42 -13.03
N VAL A 271 -4.27 6.91 -13.35
CA VAL A 271 -3.43 6.16 -12.43
C VAL A 271 -2.43 7.10 -11.78
N THR A 272 -2.31 7.04 -10.47
CA THR A 272 -1.25 7.76 -9.73
C THR A 272 0.02 6.92 -9.68
N ASP A 273 1.17 7.57 -9.41
CA ASP A 273 2.44 6.89 -9.17
C ASP A 273 2.48 6.08 -7.85
N SER A 274 1.38 6.07 -7.08
CA SER A 274 1.26 5.33 -5.83
C SER A 274 0.95 3.84 -6.09
N PHE A 275 1.99 3.01 -6.05
CA PHE A 275 1.83 1.56 -6.14
C PHE A 275 0.93 1.00 -5.04
N GLU A 276 1.05 1.50 -3.81
CA GLU A 276 0.23 1.09 -2.68
C GLU A 276 -1.28 1.30 -2.96
N SER A 277 -1.66 2.50 -3.41
CA SER A 277 -3.06 2.79 -3.74
C SER A 277 -3.60 1.89 -4.86
N TYR A 278 -2.77 1.64 -5.88
CA TYR A 278 -3.10 0.71 -6.95
C TYR A 278 -3.25 -0.73 -6.42
N TYR A 279 -2.27 -1.20 -5.67
CA TYR A 279 -2.28 -2.55 -5.09
C TYR A 279 -3.50 -2.78 -4.19
N GLN A 280 -3.79 -1.85 -3.28
CA GLN A 280 -4.95 -1.93 -2.41
C GLN A 280 -6.27 -1.93 -3.18
N ALA A 281 -6.38 -1.11 -4.24
CA ALA A 281 -7.55 -1.08 -5.10
C ALA A 281 -7.77 -2.39 -5.85
N VAL A 282 -6.71 -2.99 -6.40
CA VAL A 282 -6.75 -4.30 -7.07
C VAL A 282 -7.21 -5.39 -6.11
N ARG A 283 -6.71 -5.38 -4.86
CA ARG A 283 -7.05 -6.35 -3.82
C ARG A 283 -8.49 -6.27 -3.33
N ARG A 284 -9.31 -5.33 -3.80
CA ARG A 284 -10.76 -5.35 -3.53
C ARG A 284 -11.47 -6.48 -4.28
N CYS A 285 -11.03 -6.78 -5.49
CA CYS A 285 -11.61 -7.81 -6.35
C CYS A 285 -10.72 -9.04 -6.48
N TRP A 286 -9.41 -8.87 -6.62
CA TRP A 286 -8.43 -9.95 -6.75
C TRP A 286 -7.92 -10.39 -5.38
N ARG A 287 -8.68 -11.23 -4.72
CA ARG A 287 -8.42 -11.71 -3.36
C ARG A 287 -8.97 -13.13 -3.15
N PHE A 288 -8.67 -13.73 -2.02
CA PHE A 288 -9.17 -15.05 -1.67
C PHE A 288 -10.70 -15.13 -1.76
N GLY A 289 -11.19 -16.16 -2.41
CA GLY A 289 -12.60 -16.36 -2.72
C GLY A 289 -13.03 -15.83 -4.09
N GLN A 290 -12.18 -15.11 -4.82
CA GLN A 290 -12.40 -14.81 -6.24
C GLN A 290 -12.21 -16.09 -7.06
N LYS A 291 -13.20 -16.43 -7.90
CA LYS A 291 -13.21 -17.66 -8.73
C LYS A 291 -13.00 -17.39 -10.21
N ARG A 292 -13.08 -16.14 -10.62
CA ARG A 292 -12.97 -15.71 -12.03
C ARG A 292 -11.66 -14.98 -12.26
N ASP A 293 -11.10 -15.14 -13.44
CA ASP A 293 -9.97 -14.33 -13.86
C ASP A 293 -10.32 -12.84 -13.77
N VAL A 294 -9.43 -12.07 -13.18
CA VAL A 294 -9.64 -10.63 -12.97
C VAL A 294 -8.97 -9.85 -14.08
N HIS A 295 -9.72 -8.97 -14.70
CA HIS A 295 -9.26 -8.10 -15.77
C HIS A 295 -9.18 -6.65 -15.28
N ILE A 296 -8.00 -6.05 -15.43
CA ILE A 296 -7.71 -4.67 -15.10
C ILE A 296 -7.45 -3.91 -16.38
N HIS A 297 -8.23 -2.86 -16.62
CA HIS A 297 -8.07 -1.96 -17.75
C HIS A 297 -7.47 -0.64 -17.26
N VAL A 298 -6.29 -0.27 -17.75
CA VAL A 298 -5.60 0.97 -17.38
C VAL A 298 -5.65 1.93 -18.56
N PHE A 299 -6.28 3.07 -18.35
CA PHE A 299 -6.41 4.12 -19.36
C PHE A 299 -5.45 5.25 -19.03
N ALA A 300 -4.42 5.42 -19.84
CA ALA A 300 -3.41 6.45 -19.69
C ALA A 300 -3.25 7.28 -20.96
N SER A 301 -2.92 8.54 -20.82
CA SER A 301 -2.53 9.38 -21.95
C SER A 301 -1.12 9.02 -22.43
N SER A 302 -0.87 9.14 -23.73
CA SER A 302 0.48 9.00 -24.29
C SER A 302 1.48 9.97 -23.66
N ALA A 303 1.01 11.11 -23.17
CA ALA A 303 1.83 12.08 -22.44
C ALA A 303 2.17 11.63 -20.99
N GLU A 304 1.44 10.66 -20.43
CA GLU A 304 1.71 10.11 -19.08
C GLU A 304 2.72 8.93 -19.10
N GLY A 305 3.26 8.56 -20.25
CA GLY A 305 4.00 7.36 -20.66
C GLY A 305 4.75 6.52 -19.62
N ALA A 306 5.36 7.15 -18.61
CA ALA A 306 6.14 6.44 -17.60
C ALA A 306 5.29 5.84 -16.46
N VAL A 307 4.02 6.23 -16.28
CA VAL A 307 3.23 5.85 -15.07
C VAL A 307 2.99 4.34 -15.03
N VAL A 308 2.54 3.74 -16.11
CA VAL A 308 2.27 2.29 -16.18
C VAL A 308 3.57 1.48 -16.05
N ALA A 309 4.65 1.93 -16.72
CA ALA A 309 5.97 1.32 -16.59
C ALA A 309 6.50 1.36 -15.16
N ASN A 310 6.30 2.49 -14.46
CA ASN A 310 6.67 2.64 -13.06
C ASN A 310 5.86 1.73 -12.14
N LEU A 311 4.55 1.57 -12.37
CA LEU A 311 3.73 0.62 -11.61
C LEU A 311 4.23 -0.81 -11.78
N LYS A 312 4.48 -1.25 -13.01
CA LYS A 312 5.02 -2.59 -13.29
C LYS A 312 6.39 -2.82 -12.66
N ARG A 313 7.25 -1.80 -12.65
CA ARG A 313 8.55 -1.88 -11.98
C ARG A 313 8.36 -2.05 -10.47
N LYS A 314 7.55 -1.20 -9.84
CA LYS A 314 7.27 -1.27 -8.39
C LYS A 314 6.61 -2.59 -8.00
N GLU A 315 5.73 -3.14 -8.82
CA GLU A 315 5.12 -4.45 -8.61
C GLU A 315 6.16 -5.56 -8.59
N ARG A 316 7.10 -5.55 -9.54
CA ARG A 316 8.22 -6.52 -9.57
C ARG A 316 9.12 -6.38 -8.35
N ASP A 317 9.45 -5.14 -7.96
CA ASP A 317 10.30 -4.85 -6.81
C ASP A 317 9.63 -5.31 -5.51
N ALA A 318 8.33 -5.06 -5.34
CA ALA A 318 7.54 -5.51 -4.19
C ALA A 318 7.41 -7.05 -4.14
N THR A 319 7.23 -7.70 -5.30
CA THR A 319 7.20 -9.16 -5.39
C THR A 319 8.54 -9.76 -5.01
N ALA A 320 9.64 -9.25 -5.55
CA ALA A 320 10.99 -9.72 -5.23
C ALA A 320 11.33 -9.53 -3.74
N MET A 321 10.89 -8.41 -3.14
CA MET A 321 11.03 -8.18 -1.70
C MET A 321 10.24 -9.22 -0.90
N ALA A 322 8.98 -9.43 -1.24
CA ALA A 322 8.12 -10.38 -0.55
C ALA A 322 8.67 -11.81 -0.65
N GLU A 323 9.26 -12.19 -1.79
CA GLU A 323 9.90 -13.48 -1.99
C GLU A 323 11.15 -13.63 -1.13
N SER A 324 12.03 -12.64 -1.13
CA SER A 324 13.25 -12.67 -0.32
C SER A 324 12.92 -12.74 1.17
N LEU A 325 12.00 -11.90 1.64
CA LEU A 325 11.60 -11.87 3.04
C LEU A 325 10.88 -13.16 3.47
N SER A 326 9.96 -13.68 2.64
CA SER A 326 9.27 -14.95 2.92
C SER A 326 10.25 -16.13 3.00
N ALA A 327 11.24 -16.19 2.11
CA ALA A 327 12.26 -17.23 2.13
C ALA A 327 13.09 -17.19 3.42
N GLU A 328 13.60 -16.01 3.79
CA GLU A 328 14.43 -15.83 4.98
C GLU A 328 13.66 -16.00 6.31
N THR A 329 12.39 -15.61 6.34
CA THR A 329 11.58 -15.72 7.56
C THR A 329 10.92 -17.09 7.74
N ARG A 330 10.91 -17.93 6.71
CA ARG A 330 10.20 -19.21 6.69
C ARG A 330 10.48 -20.07 7.92
N ASP A 331 11.73 -20.37 8.19
CA ASP A 331 12.11 -21.25 9.29
C ASP A 331 11.72 -20.69 10.65
N ALA A 332 11.87 -19.38 10.82
CA ALA A 332 11.52 -18.68 12.05
C ALA A 332 9.99 -18.71 12.29
N VAL A 333 9.19 -18.49 11.25
CA VAL A 333 7.73 -18.51 11.33
C VAL A 333 7.22 -19.94 11.51
N MET A 334 7.79 -20.92 10.79
CA MET A 334 7.47 -22.34 10.94
C MET A 334 7.69 -22.81 12.38
N GLN A 335 8.82 -22.48 13.00
CA GLN A 335 9.08 -22.83 14.40
C GLN A 335 8.05 -22.20 15.34
N SER A 336 7.64 -20.94 15.09
CA SER A 336 6.61 -20.28 15.89
C SER A 336 5.24 -20.92 15.73
N VAL A 337 4.85 -21.28 14.51
CA VAL A 337 3.54 -21.90 14.20
C VAL A 337 3.45 -23.33 14.70
N THR A 338 4.52 -24.12 14.58
CA THR A 338 4.55 -25.54 15.01
C THR A 338 4.78 -25.72 16.51
N GLY A 339 4.94 -24.62 17.26
CA GLY A 339 5.11 -24.68 18.72
C GLY A 339 6.45 -25.23 19.17
N THR A 340 7.42 -25.37 18.28
CA THR A 340 8.80 -25.67 18.68
C THR A 340 9.39 -24.44 19.33
N THR A 341 9.81 -24.56 20.61
CA THR A 341 10.43 -23.49 21.38
C THR A 341 11.66 -22.98 20.64
N ARG A 342 11.52 -21.80 20.04
CA ARG A 342 12.66 -21.05 19.50
C ARG A 342 13.60 -20.78 20.67
N GLN A 343 14.85 -21.23 20.60
CA GLN A 343 15.89 -20.65 21.42
C GLN A 343 16.05 -19.21 20.94
N THR A 344 15.35 -18.30 21.60
CA THR A 344 15.57 -16.87 21.40
C THR A 344 16.95 -16.58 21.95
N ASN A 345 17.93 -16.46 21.05
CA ASN A 345 19.06 -15.60 21.36
C ASN A 345 18.46 -14.23 21.55
N THR A 346 18.32 -13.84 22.81
CA THR A 346 17.81 -12.53 23.18
C THR A 346 18.76 -11.52 22.57
N TYR A 347 18.38 -10.95 21.42
CA TYR A 347 18.99 -9.72 20.95
C TYR A 347 18.59 -8.67 21.97
N ASN A 348 19.46 -8.46 22.93
CA ASN A 348 19.29 -7.42 23.91
C ASN A 348 19.73 -6.10 23.25
N ALA A 349 18.79 -5.40 22.60
CA ALA A 349 19.00 -4.03 22.14
C ALA A 349 19.41 -3.08 23.28
N ALA A 350 19.21 -3.50 24.52
CA ALA A 350 19.70 -2.87 25.75
C ALA A 350 21.12 -3.32 26.14
N LYS A 351 21.91 -3.91 25.26
CA LYS A 351 23.36 -3.83 25.50
C LYS A 351 23.71 -2.35 25.45
N SER A 352 23.82 -1.76 26.65
CA SER A 352 24.41 -0.45 26.83
C SER A 352 25.57 -0.34 25.86
N VAL A 353 25.51 0.69 25.01
CA VAL A 353 26.64 1.07 24.16
C VAL A 353 27.85 1.04 25.05
N VAL A 354 28.77 0.13 24.80
CA VAL A 354 30.05 0.12 25.53
C VAL A 354 30.78 1.36 25.05
N VAL A 355 30.57 2.46 25.78
CA VAL A 355 31.26 3.70 25.51
C VAL A 355 32.75 3.39 25.59
N PRO A 356 33.51 3.53 24.51
CA PRO A 356 34.94 3.25 24.50
C PRO A 356 35.62 3.99 25.66
N SER A 357 36.62 3.35 26.29
CA SER A 357 37.27 3.90 27.47
C SER A 357 37.83 5.32 27.31
N PHE A 358 38.20 5.71 26.06
CA PHE A 358 38.67 7.05 25.74
C PHE A 358 37.57 8.14 25.78
N LEU A 359 36.28 7.78 25.71
CA LEU A 359 35.16 8.71 25.84
C LEU A 359 34.67 8.80 27.30
N LYS A 360 35.11 7.90 28.19
CA LYS A 360 34.76 7.95 29.63
C LYS A 360 35.63 8.88 30.44
N ALA A 361 36.69 9.42 29.86
CA ALA A 361 37.66 10.28 30.58
C ALA A 361 37.36 11.78 30.50
N ALA A 362 36.16 12.18 30.03
CA ALA A 362 35.78 13.61 29.87
C ALA A 362 34.51 13.96 30.64
N ALA A 363 34.27 13.36 31.81
CA ALA A 363 33.19 13.76 32.71
C ALA A 363 33.76 13.98 34.11
#